data_190246059131a60b0ac900cadffbcdf0
#
_entry.id   190246059131a60b0ac900cadffbcdf0
#
_cell.length_a   1.000
_cell.length_b   1.000
_cell.length_c   1.000
_cell.angle_alpha   90.00
_cell.angle_beta   90.00
_cell.angle_gamma   90.00
#
_symmetry.space_group_name_H-M   'P 1'
#
loop_
_entity.id
_entity.type
_entity.pdbx_description
1 polymer ?
#
loop_
_entity_poly.entity_id
_entity_poly.type
_entity_poly.pdbx_seq_one_letter_code
_entity_poly.pdbx_strand_id
1 'polypeptide(L)'
;MIQIICGEKGKGKTKILLDHVSKAVKEANGSLVYLDKSNQHMFELSNRVRLINCTEYMISNSSEFVGFISGIISQDHDLETIYLDSFLKVAKTTKDNLEVVLRKLNDLSEAFHVTIIMSVSMDREELLEFVSDKILAAL
;
A
#
# COMPACT_ATOMS: atom_id res chain seq x y z
N MET A 1 -4.59 -10.51 -1.55
CA MET A 1 -5.41 -9.91 -0.47
C MET A 1 -4.83 -8.55 -0.07
N ILE A 2 -5.66 -7.61 0.32
CA ILE A 2 -5.18 -6.36 0.91
C ILE A 2 -5.12 -6.50 2.43
N GLN A 3 -4.17 -5.79 3.05
CA GLN A 3 -4.02 -5.73 4.50
C GLN A 3 -3.82 -4.27 4.91
N ILE A 4 -4.39 -3.86 6.02
CA ILE A 4 -4.45 -2.46 6.43
C ILE A 4 -3.83 -2.26 7.81
N ILE A 5 -2.93 -1.28 7.90
CA ILE A 5 -2.42 -0.76 9.16
C ILE A 5 -3.11 0.59 9.34
N CYS A 6 -3.99 0.71 10.33
CA CYS A 6 -4.78 1.91 10.54
C CYS A 6 -4.45 2.61 11.85
N GLY A 7 -4.82 3.86 11.95
CA GLY A 7 -4.59 4.71 13.09
C GLY A 7 -4.48 6.17 12.65
N GLU A 8 -4.65 7.10 13.57
CA GLU A 8 -4.49 8.51 13.27
C GLU A 8 -3.04 8.83 12.90
N LYS A 9 -2.85 9.99 12.26
CA LYS A 9 -1.52 10.47 11.90
C LYS A 9 -0.63 10.57 13.15
N GLY A 10 0.62 10.12 13.02
CA GLY A 10 1.59 10.19 14.13
C GLY A 10 1.57 9.00 15.07
N LYS A 11 0.83 7.94 14.77
CA LYS A 11 0.73 6.76 15.64
C LYS A 11 1.78 5.68 15.35
N GLY A 12 2.66 5.89 14.37
CA GLY A 12 3.74 4.94 14.09
C GLY A 12 3.41 3.88 13.02
N LYS A 13 2.44 4.14 12.15
CA LYS A 13 2.07 3.21 11.08
C LYS A 13 3.21 2.91 10.13
N THR A 14 3.98 3.93 9.75
CA THR A 14 5.12 3.77 8.84
C THR A 14 6.16 2.82 9.41
N LYS A 15 6.44 2.91 10.71
CA LYS A 15 7.39 2.01 11.36
C LYS A 15 6.96 0.55 11.24
N ILE A 16 5.68 0.28 11.46
CA ILE A 16 5.14 -1.08 11.34
C ILE A 16 5.30 -1.57 9.91
N LEU A 17 5.01 -0.71 8.94
CA LEU A 17 5.15 -1.03 7.52
C LEU A 17 6.61 -1.35 7.17
N LEU A 18 7.54 -0.51 7.61
CA LEU A 18 8.97 -0.71 7.37
C LEU A 18 9.49 -1.99 8.06
N ASP A 19 9.03 -2.28 9.27
CA ASP A 19 9.39 -3.52 9.97
C ASP A 19 8.90 -4.75 9.20
N HIS A 20 7.70 -4.67 8.63
CA HIS A 20 7.18 -5.75 7.80
C HIS A 20 8.04 -5.97 6.56
N VAL A 21 8.44 -4.87 5.89
CA VAL A 21 9.32 -4.94 4.73
C VAL A 21 10.64 -5.61 5.08
N SER A 22 11.25 -5.22 6.21
CA SER A 22 12.53 -5.78 6.64
C SER A 22 12.48 -7.29 6.83
N LYS A 23 11.36 -7.80 7.33
CA LYS A 23 11.16 -9.23 7.47
C LYS A 23 10.91 -9.90 6.12
N ALA A 24 10.09 -9.27 5.28
CA ALA A 24 9.74 -9.82 3.98
C ALA A 24 10.96 -9.95 3.06
N VAL A 25 11.88 -9.00 3.11
CA VAL A 25 13.11 -9.03 2.30
C VAL A 25 13.92 -10.31 2.54
N LYS A 26 13.92 -10.81 3.77
CA LYS A 26 14.67 -12.01 4.14
C LYS A 26 14.07 -13.29 3.57
N GLU A 27 12.77 -13.29 3.31
CA GLU A 27 12.03 -14.49 2.90
C GLU A 27 11.57 -14.45 1.45
N ALA A 28 11.53 -13.26 0.84
CA ALA A 28 10.99 -13.08 -0.49
C ALA A 28 11.88 -13.71 -1.57
N ASN A 29 11.25 -14.41 -2.50
CA ASN A 29 11.90 -14.90 -3.72
C ASN A 29 11.69 -13.94 -4.89
N GLY A 30 10.66 -13.14 -4.83
CA GLY A 30 10.28 -12.20 -5.89
C GLY A 30 10.47 -10.75 -5.49
N SER A 31 9.82 -9.87 -6.23
CA SER A 31 9.97 -8.43 -6.11
C SER A 31 9.09 -7.86 -5.00
N LEU A 32 9.61 -6.83 -4.34
CA LEU A 32 8.90 -6.03 -3.36
C LEU A 32 8.94 -4.57 -3.81
N VAL A 33 7.79 -3.90 -3.77
CA VAL A 33 7.65 -2.51 -4.21
C VAL A 33 7.05 -1.70 -3.06
N TYR A 34 7.65 -0.55 -2.78
CA TYR A 34 7.21 0.36 -1.71
C TYR A 34 6.86 1.71 -2.32
N LEU A 35 5.59 2.08 -2.27
CA LEU A 35 5.09 3.37 -2.78
C LEU A 35 4.90 4.33 -1.62
N ASP A 36 5.41 5.56 -1.78
CA ASP A 36 5.34 6.59 -0.78
C ASP A 36 5.07 7.95 -1.43
N LYS A 37 4.77 8.94 -0.62
CA LYS A 37 4.57 10.34 -1.04
C LYS A 37 5.88 11.12 -1.15
N SER A 38 7.02 10.49 -0.82
CA SER A 38 8.34 11.12 -0.86
C SER A 38 9.43 10.05 -0.87
N ASN A 39 10.69 10.48 -0.94
CA ASN A 39 11.86 9.60 -0.82
C ASN A 39 12.42 9.58 0.61
N GLN A 40 11.68 10.07 1.58
CA GLN A 40 12.12 10.25 2.96
C GLN A 40 12.67 8.97 3.60
N HIS A 41 12.13 7.81 3.24
CA HIS A 41 12.51 6.53 3.83
C HIS A 41 13.48 5.70 2.96
N MET A 42 14.07 6.32 1.92
CA MET A 42 14.90 5.58 0.96
C MET A 42 16.08 4.85 1.60
N PHE A 43 16.67 5.42 2.64
CA PHE A 43 17.82 4.81 3.32
C PHE A 43 17.44 3.76 4.37
N GLU A 44 16.17 3.66 4.69
CA GLU A 44 15.65 2.65 5.63
C GLU A 44 15.22 1.38 4.91
N LEU A 45 15.18 1.39 3.59
CA LEU A 45 14.77 0.26 2.78
C LEU A 45 15.98 -0.44 2.16
N SER A 46 15.93 -1.78 2.12
CA SER A 46 16.91 -2.57 1.40
C SER A 46 16.88 -2.21 -0.09
N ASN A 47 18.05 -2.31 -0.76
CA ASN A 47 18.12 -2.09 -2.21
C ASN A 47 17.38 -3.18 -3.01
N ARG A 48 16.93 -4.23 -2.37
CA ARG A 48 16.05 -5.25 -2.99
C ARG A 48 14.61 -4.78 -3.13
N VAL A 49 14.25 -3.69 -2.45
CA VAL A 49 12.91 -3.11 -2.49
C VAL A 49 12.92 -1.93 -3.46
N ARG A 50 12.03 -1.93 -4.44
CA ARG A 50 11.87 -0.78 -5.33
C ARG A 50 11.04 0.29 -4.62
N LEU A 51 11.66 1.43 -4.32
CA LEU A 51 10.95 2.59 -3.80
C LEU A 51 10.41 3.42 -4.96
N ILE A 52 9.12 3.75 -4.91
CA ILE A 52 8.48 4.63 -5.88
C ILE A 52 7.89 5.83 -5.14
N ASN A 53 8.39 7.01 -5.47
CA ASN A 53 7.80 8.26 -5.00
C ASN A 53 6.68 8.65 -5.95
N CYS A 54 5.43 8.50 -5.49
CA CYS A 54 4.25 8.70 -6.33
C CYS A 54 4.11 10.14 -6.81
N THR A 55 4.75 11.11 -6.14
CA THR A 55 4.68 12.52 -6.57
C THR A 55 5.44 12.79 -7.85
N GLU A 56 6.32 11.88 -8.27
CA GLU A 56 7.09 12.03 -9.51
C GLU A 56 6.29 11.60 -10.75
N TYR A 57 5.11 11.01 -10.56
CA TYR A 57 4.31 10.47 -11.65
C TYR A 57 2.98 11.19 -11.75
N MET A 58 2.34 11.09 -12.90
CA MET A 58 1.14 11.87 -13.24
C MET A 58 -0.13 11.17 -12.71
N ILE A 59 -0.27 11.14 -11.41
CA ILE A 59 -1.44 10.54 -10.74
C ILE A 59 -2.27 11.69 -10.18
N SER A 60 -3.43 11.95 -10.80
CA SER A 60 -4.28 13.07 -10.44
C SER A 60 -5.51 12.67 -9.63
N ASN A 61 -5.89 11.40 -9.66
CA ASN A 61 -7.09 10.92 -8.98
C ASN A 61 -6.95 9.43 -8.66
N SER A 62 -7.92 8.89 -7.92
CA SER A 62 -7.87 7.50 -7.46
C SER A 62 -7.99 6.49 -8.60
N SER A 63 -8.72 6.80 -9.66
CA SER A 63 -8.80 5.91 -10.83
C SER A 63 -7.45 5.77 -11.52
N GLU A 64 -6.73 6.88 -11.65
CA GLU A 64 -5.36 6.84 -12.20
C GLU A 64 -4.41 6.07 -11.30
N PHE A 65 -4.58 6.21 -9.98
CA PHE A 65 -3.77 5.45 -9.04
C PHE A 65 -4.00 3.94 -9.20
N VAL A 66 -5.24 3.50 -9.30
CA VAL A 66 -5.56 2.08 -9.53
C VAL A 66 -4.92 1.59 -10.84
N GLY A 67 -4.97 2.40 -11.89
CA GLY A 67 -4.29 2.09 -13.16
C GLY A 67 -2.78 1.98 -12.99
N PHE A 68 -2.19 2.86 -12.17
CA PHE A 68 -0.77 2.84 -11.86
C PHE A 68 -0.37 1.52 -11.17
N ILE A 69 -1.16 1.07 -10.19
CA ILE A 69 -0.96 -0.21 -9.51
C ILE A 69 -1.11 -1.37 -10.51
N SER A 70 -2.14 -1.33 -11.37
CA SER A 70 -2.32 -2.34 -12.43
C SER A 70 -1.08 -2.43 -13.32
N GLY A 71 -0.51 -1.27 -13.68
CA GLY A 71 0.70 -1.22 -14.51
C GLY A 71 1.90 -1.86 -13.83
N ILE A 72 2.08 -1.61 -12.54
CA ILE A 72 3.16 -2.23 -11.76
C ILE A 72 3.01 -3.75 -11.75
N ILE A 73 1.81 -4.23 -11.50
CA ILE A 73 1.52 -5.67 -11.48
C ILE A 73 1.72 -6.29 -12.87
N SER A 74 1.29 -5.60 -13.92
CA SER A 74 1.28 -6.16 -15.27
C SER A 74 2.66 -6.44 -15.84
N GLN A 75 3.68 -5.73 -15.38
CA GLN A 75 5.02 -5.82 -15.95
C GLN A 75 5.99 -6.68 -15.13
N ASP A 76 5.56 -7.24 -14.00
CA ASP A 76 6.44 -8.01 -13.11
C ASP A 76 5.73 -9.25 -12.57
N HIS A 77 5.98 -10.38 -13.21
CA HIS A 77 5.39 -11.67 -12.81
C HIS A 77 5.94 -12.18 -11.47
N ASP A 78 7.08 -11.64 -11.02
CA ASP A 78 7.71 -12.06 -9.77
C ASP A 78 7.30 -11.18 -8.58
N LEU A 79 6.40 -10.23 -8.79
CA LEU A 79 5.95 -9.31 -7.75
C LEU A 79 5.19 -10.07 -6.66
N GLU A 80 5.64 -9.93 -5.41
CA GLU A 80 5.02 -10.59 -4.26
C GLU A 80 4.18 -9.63 -3.43
N THR A 81 4.73 -8.46 -3.11
CA THR A 81 4.05 -7.51 -2.23
C THR A 81 4.25 -6.07 -2.68
N ILE A 82 3.17 -5.31 -2.61
CA ILE A 82 3.18 -3.86 -2.79
C ILE A 82 2.84 -3.23 -1.44
N TYR A 83 3.70 -2.33 -0.98
CA TYR A 83 3.48 -1.53 0.23
C TYR A 83 3.04 -0.14 -0.18
N LEU A 84 1.96 0.36 0.42
CA LEU A 84 1.42 1.69 0.14
C LEU A 84 1.46 2.52 1.42
N ASP A 85 2.46 3.37 1.57
CA ASP A 85 2.54 4.25 2.72
C ASP A 85 1.78 5.54 2.44
N SER A 86 1.12 6.08 3.45
CA SER A 86 0.25 7.26 3.33
C SER A 86 -0.82 7.05 2.25
N PHE A 87 -1.54 5.94 2.35
CA PHE A 87 -2.46 5.49 1.30
C PHE A 87 -3.42 6.56 0.81
N LEU A 88 -4.09 7.29 1.73
CA LEU A 88 -5.06 8.31 1.33
C LEU A 88 -4.44 9.39 0.46
N LYS A 89 -3.18 9.72 0.70
CA LYS A 89 -2.45 10.74 -0.09
C LYS A 89 -1.98 10.20 -1.42
N VAL A 90 -1.30 9.04 -1.43
CA VAL A 90 -0.76 8.51 -2.68
C VAL A 90 -1.86 8.08 -3.64
N ALA A 91 -2.97 7.55 -3.12
CA ALA A 91 -4.10 7.10 -3.92
C ALA A 91 -5.05 8.23 -4.30
N LYS A 92 -4.85 9.45 -3.77
CA LYS A 92 -5.74 10.59 -4.02
C LYS A 92 -7.20 10.24 -3.69
N THR A 93 -7.40 9.47 -2.61
CA THR A 93 -8.73 9.01 -2.22
C THR A 93 -9.23 9.74 -0.99
N THR A 94 -10.55 9.84 -0.87
CA THR A 94 -11.25 10.42 0.28
C THR A 94 -12.20 9.37 0.85
N LYS A 95 -12.86 9.69 1.96
CA LYS A 95 -13.85 8.77 2.56
C LYS A 95 -14.96 8.41 1.57
N ASP A 96 -15.32 9.33 0.67
CA ASP A 96 -16.44 9.14 -0.25
C ASP A 96 -16.19 8.04 -1.27
N ASN A 97 -14.94 7.89 -1.75
CA ASN A 97 -14.61 6.90 -2.77
C ASN A 97 -13.72 5.78 -2.24
N LEU A 98 -13.46 5.76 -0.94
CA LEU A 98 -12.54 4.79 -0.32
C LEU A 98 -12.96 3.35 -0.59
N GLU A 99 -14.26 3.03 -0.41
CA GLU A 99 -14.73 1.66 -0.61
C GLU A 99 -14.48 1.18 -2.04
N VAL A 100 -14.79 2.00 -3.03
CA VAL A 100 -14.59 1.64 -4.43
C VAL A 100 -13.12 1.36 -4.72
N VAL A 101 -12.23 2.23 -4.23
CA VAL A 101 -10.78 2.08 -4.44
C VAL A 101 -10.27 0.82 -3.77
N LEU A 102 -10.65 0.58 -2.52
CA LEU A 102 -10.21 -0.61 -1.78
C LEU A 102 -10.70 -1.90 -2.43
N ARG A 103 -11.95 -1.92 -2.94
CA ARG A 103 -12.48 -3.08 -3.64
C ARG A 103 -11.70 -3.36 -4.93
N LYS A 104 -11.39 -2.33 -5.70
CA LYS A 104 -10.60 -2.48 -6.93
C LYS A 104 -9.19 -3.01 -6.63
N LEU A 105 -8.54 -2.48 -5.60
CA LEU A 105 -7.22 -2.96 -5.20
C LEU A 105 -7.28 -4.39 -4.70
N ASN A 106 -8.32 -4.76 -3.95
CA ASN A 106 -8.48 -6.12 -3.49
C ASN A 106 -8.71 -7.08 -4.67
N ASP A 107 -9.50 -6.67 -5.66
CA ASP A 107 -9.74 -7.48 -6.86
C ASP A 107 -8.44 -7.72 -7.63
N LEU A 108 -7.60 -6.69 -7.78
CA LEU A 108 -6.28 -6.84 -8.41
C LEU A 108 -5.39 -7.79 -7.61
N SER A 109 -5.36 -7.60 -6.31
CA SER A 109 -4.56 -8.43 -5.39
C SER A 109 -4.94 -9.91 -5.51
N GLU A 110 -6.23 -10.20 -5.49
CA GLU A 110 -6.73 -11.58 -5.59
C GLU A 110 -6.49 -12.18 -6.98
N ALA A 111 -6.72 -11.40 -8.02
CA ALA A 111 -6.58 -11.87 -9.40
C ALA A 111 -5.15 -12.26 -9.75
N PHE A 112 -4.16 -11.53 -9.23
CA PHE A 112 -2.76 -11.71 -9.58
C PHE A 112 -1.89 -12.25 -8.45
N HIS A 113 -2.51 -12.61 -7.32
CA HIS A 113 -1.83 -13.18 -6.16
C HIS A 113 -0.70 -12.28 -5.64
N VAL A 114 -0.96 -10.98 -5.58
CA VAL A 114 -0.04 -9.98 -5.04
C VAL A 114 -0.63 -9.45 -3.74
N THR A 115 0.13 -9.49 -2.66
CA THR A 115 -0.31 -8.90 -1.39
C THR A 115 -0.12 -7.39 -1.46
N ILE A 116 -1.12 -6.64 -1.00
CA ILE A 116 -1.05 -5.18 -0.91
C ILE A 116 -1.25 -4.79 0.55
N ILE A 117 -0.22 -4.17 1.14
CA ILE A 117 -0.26 -3.74 2.54
C ILE A 117 -0.18 -2.22 2.56
N MET A 118 -1.11 -1.57 3.27
CA MET A 118 -1.22 -0.11 3.25
C MET A 118 -1.34 0.49 4.64
N SER A 119 -0.78 1.68 4.82
CA SER A 119 -1.00 2.49 6.01
C SER A 119 -2.11 3.50 5.72
N VAL A 120 -3.14 3.54 6.56
CA VAL A 120 -4.30 4.39 6.36
C VAL A 120 -4.50 5.26 7.59
N SER A 121 -4.47 6.59 7.41
CA SER A 121 -4.64 7.56 8.50
C SER A 121 -6.11 7.76 8.85
N MET A 122 -6.72 6.70 9.36
CA MET A 122 -8.09 6.66 9.86
C MET A 122 -8.14 5.73 11.05
N ASP A 123 -9.04 6.02 11.99
CA ASP A 123 -9.30 5.11 13.10
C ASP A 123 -10.00 3.85 12.59
N ARG A 124 -9.84 2.77 13.34
CA ARG A 124 -10.51 1.51 13.02
C ARG A 124 -12.02 1.68 12.87
N GLU A 125 -12.62 2.49 13.72
CA GLU A 125 -14.06 2.73 13.71
C GLU A 125 -14.55 3.48 12.47
N GLU A 126 -13.64 4.24 11.83
CA GLU A 126 -13.96 4.98 10.61
C GLU A 126 -13.86 4.12 9.35
N LEU A 127 -13.21 2.97 9.46
CA LEU A 127 -13.01 2.10 8.31
C LEU A 127 -14.31 1.35 7.97
N LEU A 128 -14.44 1.02 6.69
CA LEU A 128 -15.61 0.33 6.16
C LEU A 128 -15.67 -1.10 6.69
N GLU A 129 -16.87 -1.56 6.96
CA GLU A 129 -17.09 -2.90 7.52
C GLU A 129 -16.45 -4.01 6.67
N PHE A 130 -16.49 -3.88 5.33
CA PHE A 130 -15.96 -4.93 4.47
C PHE A 130 -14.45 -5.14 4.60
N VAL A 131 -13.72 -4.18 5.20
CA VAL A 131 -12.27 -4.30 5.42
C VAL A 131 -11.92 -4.68 6.86
N SER A 132 -12.91 -4.89 7.71
CA SER A 132 -12.65 -5.20 9.13
C SER A 132 -11.80 -6.47 9.31
N ASP A 133 -11.98 -7.46 8.46
CA ASP A 133 -11.19 -8.70 8.45
C ASP A 133 -9.80 -8.54 7.81
N LYS A 134 -9.51 -7.36 7.25
CA LYS A 134 -8.26 -7.06 6.55
C LYS A 134 -7.32 -6.18 7.37
N ILE A 135 -7.70 -5.82 8.59
CA ILE A 135 -6.89 -4.97 9.46
C ILE A 135 -5.76 -5.80 10.06
N LEU A 136 -4.53 -5.44 9.69
CA LEU A 136 -3.32 -6.09 10.20
C LEU A 136 -2.93 -5.53 11.56
N ALA A 137 -3.06 -4.22 11.73
CA ALA A 137 -2.77 -3.54 12.99
C ALA A 137 -3.62 -2.27 13.10
N ALA A 138 -4.10 -1.99 14.31
CA ALA A 138 -4.86 -0.76 14.62
C ALA A 138 -4.16 -0.04 15.78
N LEU A 139 -3.78 1.20 15.55
CA LEU A 139 -3.01 2.01 16.51
C LEU A 139 -3.83 3.12 17.12
#